data_bc65d7e534cdb9ed599d2b110efcb957
#
_entry.id   bc65d7e534cdb9ed599d2b110efcb957
#
_cell.length_a   1.000
_cell.length_b   1.000
_cell.length_c   1.000
_cell.angle_alpha   90.00
_cell.angle_beta   90.00
_cell.angle_gamma   90.00
#
_symmetry.space_group_name_H-M   'P 1'
#
loop_
_entity.id
_entity.type
_entity.pdbx_description
1 polymer ?
#
loop_
_entity_poly.entity_id
_entity_poly.type
_entity_poly.pdbx_seq_one_letter_code
_entity_poly.pdbx_strand_id
1 'polypeptide(L)'
;MSKTVIEFNNVGKQYILGTIGTGTLSQDLNRWWANIRGKEDPFLKIGDTNDRTQKGNSRFVWALRDINFKVEQGDVVGIVGKNGAGKSTLLKILSRVTSPTTGDIKIKGRIASLLEVGTGFHPEMTGRENIFMNGSIMGMTKAEIKSRFDEIVDFAGVAKYVDTPVKRYSSGMMVRLGFAIAAHLEPEILVVDEVLAVGDAEFQKKAIGKMQDVSKGEGRTVLFVSHNMAAVRSLCTRGVMLKNGTIDFVGNIPDTLDHYLKDDDGKQDDLIINNVKWRKNTITISNIEINQTKESYSQIKNGQKYLDVLIEGSSEEDMVYDIMMVLKSKEGIPFATYAKGHYMGDIQHTPKGNFSIHKQVLLPPILTKGIINVDLFIHHPMVEYYFKAPGCCVLECEGFQKGFGRTMNQDSCGFIGLEDSNSL
;
A
#
# COMPACT_ATOMS: atom_id res chain seq x y z
N MET A 1 -21.68 -24.63 -8.95
CA MET A 1 -21.45 -23.37 -9.69
C MET A 1 -21.40 -22.26 -8.64
N SER A 2 -20.29 -21.55 -8.56
CA SER A 2 -20.13 -20.39 -7.67
C SER A 2 -21.13 -19.29 -8.09
N LYS A 3 -21.71 -18.61 -7.10
CA LYS A 3 -22.75 -17.61 -7.33
C LYS A 3 -22.09 -16.22 -7.36
N THR A 4 -22.18 -15.52 -8.50
CA THR A 4 -21.72 -14.14 -8.60
C THR A 4 -22.52 -13.25 -7.65
N VAL A 5 -21.83 -12.55 -6.75
CA VAL A 5 -22.41 -11.64 -5.76
C VAL A 5 -22.15 -10.17 -6.08
N ILE A 6 -21.06 -9.86 -6.82
CA ILE A 6 -20.80 -8.52 -7.34
C ILE A 6 -20.40 -8.64 -8.80
N GLU A 7 -21.01 -7.81 -9.66
CA GLU A 7 -20.68 -7.71 -11.08
C GLU A 7 -20.52 -6.24 -11.47
N PHE A 8 -19.34 -5.89 -11.95
CA PHE A 8 -19.02 -4.57 -12.48
C PHE A 8 -19.16 -4.61 -14.00
N ASN A 9 -20.00 -3.75 -14.57
CA ASN A 9 -20.28 -3.69 -16.00
C ASN A 9 -19.92 -2.31 -16.54
N ASN A 10 -18.79 -2.18 -17.22
CA ASN A 10 -18.27 -0.95 -17.85
C ASN A 10 -18.30 0.26 -16.91
N VAL A 11 -17.95 0.04 -15.64
CA VAL A 11 -18.01 1.08 -14.61
C VAL A 11 -16.92 2.10 -14.82
N GLY A 12 -17.34 3.37 -14.92
CA GLY A 12 -16.43 4.51 -15.03
C GLY A 12 -16.83 5.64 -14.09
N LYS A 13 -15.82 6.40 -13.63
CA LYS A 13 -16.01 7.60 -12.81
C LYS A 13 -15.15 8.72 -13.28
N GLN A 14 -15.80 9.81 -13.69
CA GLN A 14 -15.16 11.05 -14.11
C GLN A 14 -15.35 12.12 -13.05
N TYR A 15 -14.29 12.89 -12.78
CA TYR A 15 -14.31 14.07 -11.92
C TYR A 15 -13.98 15.33 -12.71
N ILE A 16 -14.51 16.46 -12.26
CA ILE A 16 -14.22 17.79 -12.82
C ILE A 16 -13.16 18.42 -11.92
N LEU A 17 -12.03 18.85 -12.51
CA LEU A 17 -10.96 19.56 -11.81
C LEU A 17 -11.27 21.06 -11.73
N GLY A 18 -10.90 21.68 -10.62
CA GLY A 18 -11.08 23.12 -10.38
C GLY A 18 -12.21 23.42 -9.40
N THR A 19 -12.38 24.69 -9.07
CA THR A 19 -13.50 25.17 -8.23
C THR A 19 -14.81 24.89 -8.94
N ILE A 20 -15.82 24.46 -8.18
CA ILE A 20 -17.20 24.32 -8.67
C ILE A 20 -17.69 25.71 -9.11
N GLY A 21 -17.33 26.09 -10.31
CA GLY A 21 -17.96 27.20 -11.03
C GLY A 21 -19.18 26.61 -11.72
N THR A 22 -20.30 27.29 -11.59
CA THR A 22 -21.53 27.00 -12.32
C THR A 22 -21.18 26.71 -13.77
N GLY A 23 -21.33 25.45 -14.18
CA GLY A 23 -21.22 25.06 -15.59
C GLY A 23 -22.08 26.04 -16.40
N THR A 24 -21.60 26.51 -17.53
CA THR A 24 -22.40 27.42 -18.35
C THR A 24 -23.71 26.72 -18.66
N LEU A 25 -24.84 27.42 -18.49
CA LEU A 25 -26.19 26.91 -18.77
C LEU A 25 -26.29 26.19 -20.13
N SER A 26 -25.40 26.55 -21.07
CA SER A 26 -25.29 25.90 -22.37
C SER A 26 -24.74 24.46 -22.30
N GLN A 27 -23.91 24.13 -21.31
CA GLN A 27 -23.36 22.77 -21.13
C GLN A 27 -24.41 21.85 -20.52
N ASP A 28 -25.19 22.34 -19.55
CA ASP A 28 -26.30 21.58 -18.94
C ASP A 28 -27.42 21.37 -19.94
N LEU A 29 -27.67 22.37 -20.81
CA LEU A 29 -28.66 22.25 -21.90
C LEU A 29 -28.20 21.23 -22.95
N ASN A 30 -26.91 21.19 -23.29
CA ASN A 30 -26.38 20.24 -24.25
C ASN A 30 -26.40 18.79 -23.69
N ARG A 31 -26.13 18.61 -22.41
CA ARG A 31 -26.30 17.31 -21.73
C ARG A 31 -27.76 16.86 -21.73
N TRP A 32 -28.67 17.72 -21.35
CA TRP A 32 -30.09 17.45 -21.32
C TRP A 32 -30.61 17.08 -22.73
N TRP A 33 -30.17 17.82 -23.78
CA TRP A 33 -30.53 17.55 -25.18
C TRP A 33 -29.92 16.22 -25.69
N ALA A 34 -28.73 15.88 -25.31
CA ALA A 34 -28.12 14.61 -25.67
C ALA A 34 -28.85 13.43 -25.01
N ASN A 35 -29.24 13.56 -23.72
CA ASN A 35 -30.01 12.55 -22.99
C ASN A 35 -31.42 12.34 -23.59
N ILE A 36 -32.11 13.39 -23.96
CA ILE A 36 -33.44 13.26 -24.59
C ILE A 36 -33.37 12.58 -25.97
N ARG A 37 -32.25 12.75 -26.68
CA ARG A 37 -32.05 12.14 -28.01
C ARG A 37 -31.44 10.73 -27.92
N GLY A 38 -31.24 10.17 -26.73
CA GLY A 38 -30.60 8.86 -26.54
C GLY A 38 -29.15 8.80 -27.06
N LYS A 39 -28.48 9.96 -27.18
CA LYS A 39 -27.08 10.05 -27.56
C LYS A 39 -26.22 10.08 -26.28
N GLU A 40 -25.05 9.45 -26.38
CA GLU A 40 -24.05 9.54 -25.33
C GLU A 40 -23.69 11.00 -25.00
N ASP A 41 -23.48 11.30 -23.73
CA ASP A 41 -23.05 12.62 -23.26
C ASP A 41 -21.74 13.01 -24.01
N PRO A 42 -21.74 14.10 -24.80
CA PRO A 42 -20.59 14.51 -25.61
C PRO A 42 -19.34 14.80 -24.75
N PHE A 43 -19.51 15.06 -23.44
CA PHE A 43 -18.40 15.34 -22.51
C PHE A 43 -17.77 14.06 -21.95
N LEU A 44 -18.37 12.88 -22.13
CA LEU A 44 -17.77 11.59 -21.75
C LEU A 44 -16.57 11.20 -22.63
N LYS A 45 -16.47 11.77 -23.82
CA LYS A 45 -15.35 11.50 -24.75
C LYS A 45 -14.09 12.33 -24.45
N ILE A 46 -14.20 13.36 -23.60
CA ILE A 46 -13.13 14.30 -23.26
C ILE A 46 -12.72 14.01 -21.81
N GLY A 47 -11.47 13.66 -21.58
CA GLY A 47 -10.94 13.47 -20.24
C GLY A 47 -9.56 12.82 -20.29
N ASP A 48 -8.66 13.36 -19.50
CA ASP A 48 -7.32 12.78 -19.32
C ASP A 48 -7.39 11.56 -18.41
N THR A 49 -6.48 10.61 -18.62
CA THR A 49 -6.26 9.51 -17.69
C THR A 49 -5.68 10.06 -16.39
N ASN A 50 -5.93 9.37 -15.28
CA ASN A 50 -5.45 9.78 -13.95
C ASN A 50 -3.93 9.58 -13.78
N ASP A 51 -3.16 10.10 -14.72
CA ASP A 51 -1.70 10.13 -14.67
C ASP A 51 -1.24 11.43 -14.01
N ARG A 52 -0.76 11.34 -12.77
CA ARG A 52 -0.27 12.50 -11.99
C ARG A 52 1.07 13.04 -12.47
N THR A 53 1.76 12.33 -13.35
CA THR A 53 3.07 12.73 -13.88
C THR A 53 2.97 13.67 -15.06
N GLN A 54 1.79 13.76 -15.69
CA GLN A 54 1.55 14.60 -16.84
C GLN A 54 0.64 15.79 -16.48
N LYS A 55 1.02 17.00 -16.93
CA LYS A 55 0.11 18.15 -16.88
C LYS A 55 -1.03 17.90 -17.87
N GLY A 56 -2.19 17.48 -17.37
CA GLY A 56 -3.40 17.34 -18.19
C GLY A 56 -3.87 18.70 -18.71
N ASN A 57 -4.34 18.73 -19.93
CA ASN A 57 -4.95 19.91 -20.55
C ASN A 57 -6.48 19.92 -20.41
N SER A 58 -7.07 18.87 -19.86
CA SER A 58 -8.51 18.72 -19.70
C SER A 58 -8.97 19.09 -18.28
N ARG A 59 -10.15 19.70 -18.18
CA ARG A 59 -10.87 19.89 -16.90
C ARG A 59 -11.46 18.60 -16.37
N PHE A 60 -11.47 17.51 -17.15
CA PHE A 60 -12.09 16.24 -16.80
C PHE A 60 -11.00 15.19 -16.61
N VAL A 61 -11.09 14.44 -15.52
CA VAL A 61 -10.18 13.33 -15.20
C VAL A 61 -10.99 12.08 -14.92
N TRP A 62 -10.66 10.98 -15.60
CA TRP A 62 -11.21 9.67 -15.36
C TRP A 62 -10.49 9.00 -14.19
N ALA A 63 -11.13 8.96 -13.03
CA ALA A 63 -10.61 8.21 -11.89
C ALA A 63 -10.77 6.70 -12.07
N LEU A 64 -11.80 6.27 -12.80
CA LEU A 64 -12.04 4.89 -13.23
C LEU A 64 -12.62 4.91 -14.64
N ARG A 65 -12.22 3.92 -15.45
CA ARG A 65 -12.69 3.76 -16.82
C ARG A 65 -12.79 2.28 -17.20
N ASP A 66 -13.93 1.89 -17.76
CA ASP A 66 -14.19 0.56 -18.32
C ASP A 66 -13.86 -0.59 -17.35
N ILE A 67 -14.22 -0.44 -16.07
CA ILE A 67 -14.01 -1.46 -15.05
C ILE A 67 -15.01 -2.60 -15.25
N ASN A 68 -14.50 -3.80 -15.53
CA ASN A 68 -15.25 -5.04 -15.76
C ASN A 68 -14.65 -6.19 -15.00
N PHE A 69 -15.31 -6.69 -13.96
CA PHE A 69 -14.94 -7.94 -13.29
C PHE A 69 -16.10 -8.47 -12.43
N LYS A 70 -15.96 -9.73 -12.00
CA LYS A 70 -16.95 -10.42 -11.17
C LYS A 70 -16.30 -10.95 -9.91
N VAL A 71 -17.06 -10.88 -8.83
CA VAL A 71 -16.70 -11.45 -7.52
C VAL A 71 -17.73 -12.51 -7.18
N GLU A 72 -17.24 -13.69 -6.81
CA GLU A 72 -18.07 -14.82 -6.46
C GLU A 72 -18.26 -14.90 -4.94
N GLN A 73 -19.30 -15.59 -4.52
CA GLN A 73 -19.58 -15.80 -3.10
C GLN A 73 -18.43 -16.55 -2.43
N GLY A 74 -17.92 -16.01 -1.34
CA GLY A 74 -16.77 -16.57 -0.61
C GLY A 74 -15.40 -16.13 -1.12
N ASP A 75 -15.34 -15.33 -2.21
CA ASP A 75 -14.07 -14.76 -2.66
C ASP A 75 -13.52 -13.75 -1.65
N VAL A 76 -12.21 -13.80 -1.42
CA VAL A 76 -11.46 -12.75 -0.74
C VAL A 76 -10.57 -12.06 -1.78
N VAL A 77 -11.04 -10.92 -2.29
CA VAL A 77 -10.41 -10.21 -3.41
C VAL A 77 -9.56 -9.07 -2.91
N GLY A 78 -8.25 -9.12 -3.18
CA GLY A 78 -7.32 -8.02 -2.96
C GLY A 78 -7.33 -7.04 -4.14
N ILE A 79 -7.60 -5.76 -3.88
CA ILE A 79 -7.50 -4.70 -4.89
C ILE A 79 -6.20 -3.96 -4.65
N VAL A 80 -5.25 -4.10 -5.58
CA VAL A 80 -3.92 -3.52 -5.51
C VAL A 80 -3.71 -2.47 -6.59
N GLY A 81 -2.74 -1.58 -6.43
CA GLY A 81 -2.40 -0.54 -7.41
C GLY A 81 -1.75 0.66 -6.74
N LYS A 82 -1.02 1.46 -7.50
CA LYS A 82 -0.33 2.67 -7.02
C LYS A 82 -1.31 3.72 -6.47
N ASN A 83 -0.75 4.74 -5.77
CA ASN A 83 -1.54 5.88 -5.31
C ASN A 83 -2.12 6.63 -6.51
N GLY A 84 -3.47 6.80 -6.52
CA GLY A 84 -4.18 7.39 -7.65
C GLY A 84 -4.68 6.39 -8.70
N ALA A 85 -4.43 5.09 -8.55
CA ALA A 85 -4.91 4.07 -9.49
C ALA A 85 -6.45 3.91 -9.53
N GLY A 86 -7.19 4.54 -8.60
CA GLY A 86 -8.65 4.50 -8.58
C GLY A 86 -9.25 3.64 -7.47
N LYS A 87 -8.44 2.97 -6.64
CA LYS A 87 -8.88 2.02 -5.59
C LYS A 87 -9.98 2.59 -4.68
N SER A 88 -9.71 3.72 -4.01
CA SER A 88 -10.68 4.36 -3.11
C SER A 88 -11.92 4.86 -3.84
N THR A 89 -11.81 5.25 -5.12
CA THR A 89 -12.96 5.62 -5.94
C THR A 89 -13.86 4.41 -6.22
N LEU A 90 -13.25 3.26 -6.54
CA LEU A 90 -13.98 2.00 -6.75
C LEU A 90 -14.74 1.58 -5.49
N LEU A 91 -14.07 1.65 -4.32
CA LEU A 91 -14.72 1.34 -3.04
C LEU A 91 -15.86 2.30 -2.71
N LYS A 92 -15.71 3.61 -2.96
CA LYS A 92 -16.77 4.61 -2.73
C LYS A 92 -17.99 4.36 -3.60
N ILE A 93 -17.81 3.90 -4.85
CA ILE A 93 -18.95 3.54 -5.72
C ILE A 93 -19.61 2.27 -5.19
N LEU A 94 -18.81 1.24 -4.82
CA LEU A 94 -19.34 -0.01 -4.28
C LEU A 94 -20.13 0.21 -2.99
N SER A 95 -19.62 1.07 -2.10
CA SER A 95 -20.28 1.46 -0.84
C SER A 95 -21.42 2.48 -1.02
N ARG A 96 -21.77 2.83 -2.27
CA ARG A 96 -22.84 3.80 -2.60
C ARG A 96 -22.64 5.22 -2.05
N VAL A 97 -21.41 5.58 -1.69
CA VAL A 97 -21.03 6.95 -1.29
C VAL A 97 -21.05 7.88 -2.51
N THR A 98 -20.75 7.35 -3.69
CA THR A 98 -20.86 8.08 -4.97
C THR A 98 -21.38 7.16 -6.07
N SER A 99 -22.12 7.72 -7.02
CA SER A 99 -22.62 6.98 -8.18
C SER A 99 -21.56 6.89 -9.28
N PRO A 100 -21.52 5.82 -10.09
CA PRO A 100 -20.71 5.76 -11.29
C PRO A 100 -21.15 6.83 -12.30
N THR A 101 -20.25 7.27 -13.17
CA THR A 101 -20.58 8.16 -14.31
C THR A 101 -21.08 7.35 -15.50
N THR A 102 -20.49 6.17 -15.71
CA THR A 102 -20.90 5.20 -16.75
C THR A 102 -20.99 3.80 -16.15
N GLY A 103 -21.76 2.94 -16.78
CA GLY A 103 -21.93 1.55 -16.37
C GLY A 103 -22.76 1.35 -15.10
N ASP A 104 -22.80 0.12 -14.63
CA ASP A 104 -23.55 -0.28 -13.43
C ASP A 104 -22.81 -1.34 -12.61
N ILE A 105 -23.17 -1.41 -11.32
CA ILE A 105 -22.71 -2.47 -10.42
C ILE A 105 -23.93 -3.25 -9.93
N LYS A 106 -23.94 -4.55 -10.19
CA LYS A 106 -24.97 -5.44 -9.66
C LYS A 106 -24.46 -6.13 -8.40
N ILE A 107 -25.22 -6.04 -7.33
CA ILE A 107 -24.85 -6.56 -6.01
C ILE A 107 -26.00 -7.43 -5.50
N LYS A 108 -25.62 -8.60 -4.96
CA LYS A 108 -26.54 -9.54 -4.30
C LYS A 108 -26.10 -9.74 -2.87
N GLY A 109 -26.90 -9.24 -1.91
CA GLY A 109 -26.61 -9.31 -0.48
C GLY A 109 -26.35 -7.93 0.14
N ARG A 110 -26.19 -7.92 1.47
CA ARG A 110 -25.91 -6.72 2.26
C ARG A 110 -24.40 -6.42 2.21
N ILE A 111 -24.09 -5.17 1.87
CA ILE A 111 -22.70 -4.67 1.92
C ILE A 111 -22.50 -3.90 3.22
N ALA A 112 -21.37 -4.18 3.89
CA ALA A 112 -20.82 -3.30 4.91
C ALA A 112 -19.44 -2.82 4.49
N SER A 113 -19.16 -1.55 4.75
CA SER A 113 -17.88 -0.91 4.40
C SER A 113 -17.18 -0.39 5.63
N LEU A 114 -15.89 -0.74 5.75
CA LEU A 114 -15.00 -0.21 6.78
C LEU A 114 -14.29 1.09 6.33
N LEU A 115 -14.74 1.71 5.24
CA LEU A 115 -14.13 2.95 4.70
C LEU A 115 -14.15 4.13 5.68
N GLU A 116 -15.13 4.14 6.58
CA GLU A 116 -15.42 5.28 7.45
C GLU A 116 -15.46 4.86 8.93
N VAL A 117 -14.57 3.94 9.33
CA VAL A 117 -14.48 3.49 10.73
C VAL A 117 -14.21 4.68 11.65
N GLY A 118 -15.09 4.88 12.63
CA GLY A 118 -15.00 5.99 13.57
C GLY A 118 -15.60 7.33 13.09
N THR A 119 -16.06 7.41 11.84
CA THR A 119 -16.90 8.52 11.41
C THR A 119 -18.32 8.34 11.91
N GLY A 120 -18.99 9.43 12.26
CA GLY A 120 -20.39 9.38 12.74
C GLY A 120 -20.56 9.14 14.24
N PHE A 121 -19.47 9.12 15.05
CA PHE A 121 -19.61 9.13 16.49
C PHE A 121 -20.13 10.49 16.97
N HIS A 122 -21.15 10.46 17.80
CA HIS A 122 -21.67 11.68 18.42
C HIS A 122 -20.86 11.98 19.71
N PRO A 123 -20.16 13.14 19.78
CA PRO A 123 -19.22 13.43 20.86
C PRO A 123 -19.84 13.41 22.26
N GLU A 124 -21.09 13.85 22.37
CA GLU A 124 -21.81 13.94 23.64
C GLU A 124 -22.41 12.62 24.12
N MET A 125 -22.54 11.63 23.22
CA MET A 125 -23.06 10.32 23.56
C MET A 125 -21.96 9.44 24.16
N THR A 126 -22.36 8.53 25.03
CA THR A 126 -21.50 7.50 25.61
C THR A 126 -21.00 6.50 24.57
N GLY A 127 -19.96 5.72 24.92
CA GLY A 127 -19.51 4.63 24.08
C GLY A 127 -20.64 3.65 23.78
N ARG A 128 -21.45 3.31 24.78
CA ARG A 128 -22.64 2.45 24.64
C ARG A 128 -23.62 2.99 23.59
N GLU A 129 -24.03 4.23 23.72
CA GLU A 129 -24.97 4.85 22.79
C GLU A 129 -24.40 4.94 21.36
N ASN A 130 -23.12 5.24 21.24
CA ASN A 130 -22.42 5.24 19.95
C ASN A 130 -22.34 3.83 19.32
N ILE A 131 -22.16 2.77 20.11
CA ILE A 131 -22.21 1.38 19.61
C ILE A 131 -23.58 1.11 18.97
N PHE A 132 -24.69 1.44 19.66
CA PHE A 132 -26.01 1.26 19.11
C PHE A 132 -26.28 2.12 17.87
N MET A 133 -25.88 3.39 17.92
CA MET A 133 -26.07 4.31 16.81
C MET A 133 -25.28 3.88 15.56
N ASN A 134 -23.96 3.67 15.71
CA ASN A 134 -23.11 3.26 14.59
C ASN A 134 -23.46 1.86 14.07
N GLY A 135 -23.71 0.89 14.96
CA GLY A 135 -24.16 -0.44 14.54
C GLY A 135 -25.43 -0.36 13.67
N SER A 136 -26.39 0.49 14.08
CA SER A 136 -27.63 0.70 13.28
C SER A 136 -27.35 1.39 11.94
N ILE A 137 -26.47 2.40 11.90
CA ILE A 137 -26.06 3.07 10.64
C ILE A 137 -25.39 2.06 9.69
N MET A 138 -24.59 1.14 10.22
CA MET A 138 -23.93 0.08 9.46
C MET A 138 -24.86 -1.10 9.12
N GLY A 139 -26.15 -1.02 9.48
CA GLY A 139 -27.19 -1.98 9.11
C GLY A 139 -27.40 -3.14 10.08
N MET A 140 -26.91 -3.07 11.32
CA MET A 140 -27.26 -4.02 12.38
C MET A 140 -28.64 -3.71 12.95
N THR A 141 -29.39 -4.74 13.25
CA THR A 141 -30.61 -4.60 14.06
C THR A 141 -30.26 -4.38 15.52
N LYS A 142 -31.19 -3.80 16.30
CA LYS A 142 -31.00 -3.61 17.75
C LYS A 142 -30.73 -4.93 18.49
N ALA A 143 -31.33 -6.03 18.03
CA ALA A 143 -31.12 -7.35 18.59
C ALA A 143 -29.69 -7.87 18.33
N GLU A 144 -29.19 -7.73 17.10
CA GLU A 144 -27.80 -8.07 16.73
C GLU A 144 -26.78 -7.27 17.55
N ILE A 145 -26.98 -5.94 17.67
CA ILE A 145 -26.09 -5.09 18.47
C ILE A 145 -26.09 -5.55 19.94
N LYS A 146 -27.26 -5.83 20.49
CA LYS A 146 -27.38 -6.28 21.89
C LYS A 146 -26.69 -7.63 22.13
N SER A 147 -26.80 -8.58 21.21
CA SER A 147 -26.17 -9.90 21.34
C SER A 147 -24.63 -9.84 21.21
N ARG A 148 -24.07 -8.86 20.48
CA ARG A 148 -22.63 -8.68 20.27
C ARG A 148 -22.02 -7.60 21.15
N PHE A 149 -22.81 -6.95 21.99
CA PHE A 149 -22.38 -5.76 22.72
C PHE A 149 -21.12 -6.01 23.57
N ASP A 150 -21.11 -7.06 24.36
CA ASP A 150 -19.99 -7.38 25.25
C ASP A 150 -18.74 -7.75 24.45
N GLU A 151 -18.89 -8.50 23.36
CA GLU A 151 -17.80 -8.83 22.45
C GLU A 151 -17.17 -7.57 21.82
N ILE A 152 -18.01 -6.61 21.39
CA ILE A 152 -17.56 -5.32 20.83
C ILE A 152 -16.76 -4.52 21.86
N VAL A 153 -17.28 -4.42 23.09
CA VAL A 153 -16.65 -3.66 24.17
C VAL A 153 -15.30 -4.27 24.57
N ASP A 154 -15.25 -5.60 24.70
CA ASP A 154 -14.04 -6.34 25.06
C ASP A 154 -12.99 -6.28 23.93
N PHE A 155 -13.44 -6.40 22.69
CA PHE A 155 -12.55 -6.28 21.54
C PHE A 155 -11.89 -4.90 21.45
N ALA A 156 -12.68 -3.84 21.68
CA ALA A 156 -12.20 -2.46 21.68
C ALA A 156 -11.31 -2.13 22.91
N GLY A 157 -11.44 -2.91 23.99
CA GLY A 157 -10.73 -2.65 25.26
C GLY A 157 -11.23 -1.40 25.98
N VAL A 158 -12.52 -1.06 25.84
CA VAL A 158 -13.10 0.18 26.40
C VAL A 158 -14.11 -0.08 27.53
N ALA A 159 -14.16 -1.29 28.09
CA ALA A 159 -15.13 -1.69 29.11
C ALA A 159 -15.26 -0.68 30.26
N LYS A 160 -14.12 -0.18 30.78
CA LYS A 160 -14.10 0.82 31.88
C LYS A 160 -14.75 2.16 31.50
N TYR A 161 -14.76 2.50 30.22
CA TYR A 161 -15.18 3.82 29.72
C TYR A 161 -16.47 3.79 28.92
N VAL A 162 -17.11 2.61 28.77
CA VAL A 162 -18.24 2.42 27.86
C VAL A 162 -19.43 3.36 28.13
N ASP A 163 -19.64 3.74 29.37
CA ASP A 163 -20.71 4.68 29.81
C ASP A 163 -20.21 6.13 29.94
N THR A 164 -19.02 6.44 29.41
CA THR A 164 -18.45 7.79 29.35
C THR A 164 -18.66 8.39 27.95
N PRO A 165 -18.99 9.70 27.83
CA PRO A 165 -19.09 10.38 26.54
C PRO A 165 -17.79 10.26 25.73
N VAL A 166 -17.93 9.94 24.43
CA VAL A 166 -16.76 9.64 23.57
C VAL A 166 -15.86 10.87 23.30
N LYS A 167 -16.32 12.10 23.57
CA LYS A 167 -15.45 13.29 23.55
C LYS A 167 -14.30 13.20 24.56
N ARG A 168 -14.38 12.31 25.55
CA ARG A 168 -13.34 12.05 26.55
C ARG A 168 -12.45 10.87 26.18
N TYR A 169 -12.72 10.19 25.06
CA TYR A 169 -11.90 9.12 24.57
C TYR A 169 -10.64 9.66 23.89
N SER A 170 -9.55 8.92 23.96
CA SER A 170 -8.41 9.19 23.09
C SER A 170 -8.78 8.86 21.63
N SER A 171 -8.04 9.43 20.68
CA SER A 171 -8.21 9.08 19.25
C SER A 171 -8.08 7.56 19.01
N GLY A 172 -7.13 6.92 19.69
CA GLY A 172 -6.96 5.46 19.62
C GLY A 172 -8.16 4.70 20.14
N MET A 173 -8.78 5.13 21.25
CA MET A 173 -10.00 4.48 21.78
C MET A 173 -11.17 4.62 20.81
N MET A 174 -11.36 5.80 20.20
CA MET A 174 -12.43 6.00 19.22
C MET A 174 -12.27 5.09 18.01
N VAL A 175 -11.07 5.00 17.50
CA VAL A 175 -10.80 4.17 16.34
C VAL A 175 -10.94 2.67 16.66
N ARG A 176 -10.44 2.21 17.83
CA ARG A 176 -10.64 0.83 18.28
C ARG A 176 -12.11 0.49 18.44
N LEU A 177 -12.92 1.40 19.02
CA LEU A 177 -14.35 1.19 19.16
C LEU A 177 -15.07 1.13 17.82
N GLY A 178 -14.77 2.04 16.90
CA GLY A 178 -15.32 2.02 15.54
C GLY A 178 -14.99 0.74 14.80
N PHE A 179 -13.71 0.29 14.87
CA PHE A 179 -13.30 -0.96 14.27
C PHE A 179 -13.97 -2.18 14.95
N ALA A 180 -14.11 -2.18 16.26
CA ALA A 180 -14.77 -3.26 16.98
C ALA A 180 -16.24 -3.43 16.54
N ILE A 181 -16.99 -2.34 16.39
CA ILE A 181 -18.36 -2.38 15.85
C ILE A 181 -18.35 -2.99 14.45
N ALA A 182 -17.48 -2.50 13.58
CA ALA A 182 -17.38 -2.92 12.21
C ALA A 182 -16.92 -4.38 12.03
N ALA A 183 -16.02 -4.86 12.88
CA ALA A 183 -15.52 -6.25 12.87
C ALA A 183 -16.55 -7.28 13.37
N HIS A 184 -17.61 -6.83 14.06
CA HIS A 184 -18.71 -7.66 14.51
C HIS A 184 -19.98 -7.54 13.65
N LEU A 185 -19.86 -6.82 12.51
CA LEU A 185 -20.88 -6.89 11.47
C LEU A 185 -20.91 -8.27 10.82
N GLU A 186 -22.08 -8.70 10.41
CA GLU A 186 -22.28 -9.96 9.68
C GLU A 186 -22.90 -9.70 8.28
N PRO A 187 -22.23 -8.94 7.41
CA PRO A 187 -22.69 -8.73 6.04
C PRO A 187 -22.31 -9.92 5.17
N GLU A 188 -23.03 -10.14 4.08
CA GLU A 188 -22.64 -11.10 3.05
C GLU A 188 -21.41 -10.62 2.26
N ILE A 189 -21.22 -9.29 2.17
CA ILE A 189 -20.10 -8.66 1.46
C ILE A 189 -19.47 -7.62 2.38
N LEU A 190 -18.19 -7.78 2.68
CA LEU A 190 -17.41 -6.87 3.49
C LEU A 190 -16.38 -6.12 2.64
N VAL A 191 -16.38 -4.80 2.73
CA VAL A 191 -15.42 -3.93 2.06
C VAL A 191 -14.46 -3.35 3.09
N VAL A 192 -13.17 -3.65 2.95
CA VAL A 192 -12.11 -3.25 3.88
C VAL A 192 -11.11 -2.36 3.14
N ASP A 193 -10.91 -1.14 3.63
CA ASP A 193 -9.86 -0.22 3.17
C ASP A 193 -8.69 -0.22 4.17
N GLU A 194 -7.62 0.47 3.90
CA GLU A 194 -6.36 0.61 4.65
C GLU A 194 -6.48 0.75 6.20
N VAL A 195 -7.68 0.76 6.73
CA VAL A 195 -8.02 0.96 8.15
C VAL A 195 -7.39 -0.09 9.10
N LEU A 196 -6.85 -1.20 8.56
CA LEU A 196 -6.13 -2.20 9.40
C LEU A 196 -4.80 -1.68 9.97
N ALA A 197 -4.30 -0.54 9.52
CA ALA A 197 -3.09 0.10 10.06
C ALA A 197 -3.35 0.96 11.31
N VAL A 198 -4.57 0.91 11.87
CA VAL A 198 -5.01 1.77 12.95
C VAL A 198 -4.87 1.09 14.31
N GLY A 199 -4.44 1.86 15.31
CA GLY A 199 -4.19 1.38 16.67
C GLY A 199 -2.73 0.98 16.89
N ASP A 200 -2.44 0.37 18.03
CA ASP A 200 -1.12 -0.19 18.32
C ASP A 200 -0.91 -1.56 17.67
N ALA A 201 0.32 -2.05 17.69
CA ALA A 201 0.69 -3.31 17.05
C ALA A 201 -0.11 -4.53 17.59
N GLU A 202 -0.50 -4.50 18.86
CA GLU A 202 -1.31 -5.55 19.48
C GLU A 202 -2.73 -5.56 18.92
N PHE A 203 -3.36 -4.38 18.85
CA PHE A 203 -4.69 -4.24 18.27
C PHE A 203 -4.71 -4.57 16.76
N GLN A 204 -3.69 -4.16 16.02
CA GLN A 204 -3.55 -4.51 14.59
C GLN A 204 -3.49 -6.03 14.40
N LYS A 205 -2.72 -6.75 15.21
CA LYS A 205 -2.66 -8.23 15.18
C LYS A 205 -4.02 -8.86 15.48
N LYS A 206 -4.72 -8.32 16.49
CA LYS A 206 -6.07 -8.77 16.87
C LYS A 206 -7.09 -8.50 15.76
N ALA A 207 -6.99 -7.34 15.10
CA ALA A 207 -7.84 -6.94 13.97
C ALA A 207 -7.62 -7.85 12.75
N ILE A 208 -6.37 -8.14 12.39
CA ILE A 208 -6.03 -9.05 11.29
C ILE A 208 -6.53 -10.46 11.60
N GLY A 209 -6.35 -10.97 12.84
CA GLY A 209 -6.87 -12.27 13.26
C GLY A 209 -8.38 -12.35 13.09
N LYS A 210 -9.14 -11.34 13.57
CA LYS A 210 -10.60 -11.30 13.40
C LYS A 210 -11.02 -11.27 11.93
N MET A 211 -10.29 -10.54 11.07
CA MET A 211 -10.56 -10.53 9.62
C MET A 211 -10.29 -11.89 8.97
N GLN A 212 -9.27 -12.62 9.42
CA GLN A 212 -9.00 -13.99 8.98
C GLN A 212 -10.13 -14.94 9.33
N ASP A 213 -10.64 -14.84 10.56
CA ASP A 213 -11.76 -15.67 11.02
C ASP A 213 -13.03 -15.38 10.19
N VAL A 214 -13.31 -14.10 9.96
CA VAL A 214 -14.45 -13.67 9.11
C VAL A 214 -14.30 -14.16 7.66
N SER A 215 -13.09 -14.17 7.12
CA SER A 215 -12.85 -14.59 5.72
C SER A 215 -12.86 -16.11 5.53
N LYS A 216 -12.40 -16.87 6.54
CA LYS A 216 -12.27 -18.35 6.47
C LYS A 216 -13.48 -19.10 6.99
N GLY A 217 -14.22 -18.52 7.93
CA GLY A 217 -15.20 -19.25 8.74
C GLY A 217 -16.57 -19.43 8.13
N GLU A 218 -17.07 -18.54 7.26
CA GLU A 218 -18.49 -18.49 6.91
C GLU A 218 -18.78 -18.25 5.41
N GLY A 219 -17.79 -18.39 4.53
CA GLY A 219 -17.98 -18.18 3.08
C GLY A 219 -18.39 -16.76 2.72
N ARG A 220 -18.02 -15.77 3.54
CA ARG A 220 -18.29 -14.35 3.28
C ARG A 220 -17.39 -13.83 2.17
N THR A 221 -17.93 -12.93 1.39
CA THR A 221 -17.18 -12.26 0.32
C THR A 221 -16.49 -11.02 0.89
N VAL A 222 -15.18 -10.88 0.68
CA VAL A 222 -14.40 -9.75 1.17
C VAL A 222 -13.70 -9.05 0.02
N LEU A 223 -13.84 -7.72 -0.07
CA LEU A 223 -12.99 -6.89 -0.92
C LEU A 223 -12.01 -6.13 -0.03
N PHE A 224 -10.74 -6.39 -0.22
CA PHE A 224 -9.67 -5.87 0.61
C PHE A 224 -8.75 -4.95 -0.17
N VAL A 225 -8.63 -3.69 0.25
CA VAL A 225 -7.68 -2.72 -0.31
C VAL A 225 -6.62 -2.44 0.73
N SER A 226 -5.37 -2.65 0.39
CA SER A 226 -4.26 -2.35 1.28
C SER A 226 -2.98 -2.07 0.51
N HIS A 227 -2.12 -1.24 1.09
CA HIS A 227 -0.73 -1.08 0.67
C HIS A 227 0.21 -2.08 1.37
N ASN A 228 -0.28 -2.82 2.35
CA ASN A 228 0.47 -3.88 3.01
C ASN A 228 0.36 -5.18 2.21
N MET A 229 1.33 -5.44 1.34
CA MET A 229 1.34 -6.63 0.48
C MET A 229 1.39 -7.93 1.26
N ALA A 230 2.01 -7.94 2.45
CA ALA A 230 2.02 -9.12 3.33
C ALA A 230 0.61 -9.45 3.84
N ALA A 231 -0.18 -8.43 4.21
CA ALA A 231 -1.59 -8.62 4.59
C ALA A 231 -2.43 -9.10 3.40
N VAL A 232 -2.27 -8.51 2.22
CA VAL A 232 -2.94 -8.94 0.99
C VAL A 232 -2.62 -10.41 0.67
N ARG A 233 -1.34 -10.80 0.75
CA ARG A 233 -0.88 -12.18 0.51
C ARG A 233 -1.46 -13.20 1.49
N SER A 234 -1.61 -12.81 2.76
CA SER A 234 -2.10 -13.70 3.82
C SER A 234 -3.62 -13.85 3.87
N LEU A 235 -4.35 -12.83 3.41
CA LEU A 235 -5.81 -12.74 3.55
C LEU A 235 -6.54 -13.08 2.25
N CYS A 236 -6.01 -12.69 1.10
CA CYS A 236 -6.74 -12.72 -0.16
C CYS A 236 -6.47 -14.00 -0.96
N THR A 237 -7.46 -14.44 -1.73
CA THR A 237 -7.37 -15.60 -2.64
C THR A 237 -7.22 -15.17 -4.09
N ARG A 238 -7.85 -14.05 -4.47
CA ARG A 238 -7.80 -13.44 -5.80
C ARG A 238 -7.34 -12.00 -5.71
N GLY A 239 -6.75 -11.49 -6.80
CA GLY A 239 -6.30 -10.12 -6.91
C GLY A 239 -6.83 -9.42 -8.15
N VAL A 240 -7.08 -8.13 -8.01
CA VAL A 240 -7.39 -7.19 -9.09
C VAL A 240 -6.39 -6.05 -9.01
N MET A 241 -5.57 -5.90 -10.05
CA MET A 241 -4.63 -4.78 -10.16
C MET A 241 -5.26 -3.65 -10.94
N LEU A 242 -5.28 -2.47 -10.32
CA LEU A 242 -5.71 -1.22 -10.95
C LEU A 242 -4.48 -0.37 -11.34
N LYS A 243 -4.50 0.15 -12.57
CA LYS A 243 -3.49 1.06 -13.11
C LYS A 243 -4.17 2.20 -13.87
N ASN A 244 -3.89 3.45 -13.48
CA ASN A 244 -4.42 4.66 -14.12
C ASN A 244 -5.94 4.65 -14.33
N GLY A 245 -6.68 4.06 -13.39
CA GLY A 245 -8.14 3.98 -13.43
C GLY A 245 -8.74 2.83 -14.24
N THR A 246 -7.93 1.92 -14.76
CA THR A 246 -8.35 0.71 -15.50
C THR A 246 -7.90 -0.56 -14.77
N ILE A 247 -8.48 -1.71 -15.13
CA ILE A 247 -7.97 -3.01 -14.69
C ILE A 247 -6.79 -3.40 -15.57
N ASP A 248 -5.65 -3.62 -14.96
CA ASP A 248 -4.43 -4.06 -15.62
C ASP A 248 -4.27 -5.59 -15.56
N PHE A 249 -4.59 -6.19 -14.41
CA PHE A 249 -4.50 -7.64 -14.21
C PHE A 249 -5.57 -8.15 -13.25
N VAL A 250 -6.06 -9.38 -13.49
CA VAL A 250 -6.96 -10.12 -12.60
C VAL A 250 -6.48 -11.57 -12.54
N GLY A 251 -6.21 -12.08 -11.35
CA GLY A 251 -5.70 -13.45 -11.18
C GLY A 251 -5.70 -13.93 -9.73
N ASN A 252 -4.93 -14.98 -9.45
CA ASN A 252 -4.62 -15.35 -8.07
C ASN A 252 -3.69 -14.32 -7.42
N ILE A 253 -3.58 -14.34 -6.10
CA ILE A 253 -2.79 -13.34 -5.37
C ILE A 253 -1.29 -13.38 -5.71
N PRO A 254 -0.60 -14.53 -5.75
CA PRO A 254 0.81 -14.56 -6.12
C PRO A 254 1.08 -13.87 -7.47
N ASP A 255 0.34 -14.24 -8.51
CA ASP A 255 0.52 -13.68 -9.86
C ASP A 255 0.17 -12.16 -9.89
N THR A 256 -0.87 -11.76 -9.16
CA THR A 256 -1.27 -10.34 -9.07
C THR A 256 -0.20 -9.49 -8.39
N LEU A 257 0.40 -10.00 -7.32
CA LEU A 257 1.48 -9.31 -6.61
C LEU A 257 2.77 -9.28 -7.44
N ASP A 258 3.10 -10.36 -8.11
CA ASP A 258 4.24 -10.40 -9.02
C ASP A 258 4.07 -9.41 -10.19
N HIS A 259 2.84 -9.29 -10.71
CA HIS A 259 2.52 -8.31 -11.76
C HIS A 259 2.60 -6.87 -11.22
N TYR A 260 2.08 -6.64 -10.00
CA TYR A 260 2.17 -5.35 -9.33
C TYR A 260 3.61 -4.92 -9.07
N LEU A 261 4.46 -5.85 -8.60
CA LEU A 261 5.87 -5.59 -8.34
C LEU A 261 6.65 -5.32 -9.63
N LYS A 262 6.40 -6.10 -10.70
CA LYS A 262 6.98 -5.84 -12.03
C LYS A 262 6.56 -4.48 -12.60
N ASP A 263 5.35 -4.01 -12.32
CA ASP A 263 4.88 -2.69 -12.74
C ASP A 263 5.44 -1.58 -11.84
N ASP A 264 5.81 -1.90 -10.60
CA ASP A 264 6.52 -0.99 -9.69
C ASP A 264 8.01 -0.89 -10.06
N ASP A 265 8.57 -1.94 -10.65
CA ASP A 265 9.84 -1.91 -11.39
C ASP A 265 9.75 -1.05 -12.67
N GLY A 266 8.58 -0.40 -12.89
CA GLY A 266 8.28 0.47 -14.00
C GLY A 266 9.27 1.59 -14.17
N LYS A 267 10.29 1.36 -15.04
CA LYS A 267 11.38 2.24 -15.41
C LYS A 267 12.18 2.73 -14.19
N GLN A 268 12.79 1.79 -13.44
CA GLN A 268 14.10 2.08 -12.93
C GLN A 268 14.91 2.48 -14.16
N ASP A 269 15.33 3.73 -14.20
CA ASP A 269 16.31 4.14 -15.20
C ASP A 269 17.45 3.13 -15.11
N ASP A 270 17.99 2.72 -16.25
CA ASP A 270 19.04 1.70 -16.31
C ASP A 270 20.25 2.05 -15.42
N LEU A 271 20.37 3.33 -15.05
CA LEU A 271 21.45 3.84 -14.20
C LEU A 271 20.93 4.18 -12.78
N ILE A 272 21.69 3.75 -11.75
CA ILE A 272 21.41 4.02 -10.33
C ILE A 272 21.23 5.52 -10.06
N ILE A 273 22.06 6.36 -10.68
CA ILE A 273 22.06 7.82 -10.47
C ILE A 273 20.72 8.48 -10.84
N ASN A 274 20.01 7.93 -11.83
CA ASN A 274 18.72 8.46 -12.27
C ASN A 274 17.59 8.10 -11.32
N ASN A 275 17.80 7.13 -10.42
CA ASN A 275 16.87 6.71 -9.37
C ASN A 275 16.97 7.57 -8.09
N VAL A 276 17.76 8.62 -8.09
CA VAL A 276 17.86 9.58 -6.98
C VAL A 276 16.55 10.35 -6.84
N LYS A 277 15.86 10.18 -5.71
CA LYS A 277 14.57 10.83 -5.45
C LYS A 277 14.71 12.21 -4.84
N TRP A 278 15.77 12.44 -4.08
CA TRP A 278 16.01 13.71 -3.41
C TRP A 278 17.49 13.94 -3.09
N ARG A 279 17.92 15.17 -3.22
CA ARG A 279 19.26 15.64 -2.80
C ARG A 279 19.18 17.06 -2.28
N LYS A 280 20.09 17.42 -1.37
CA LYS A 280 20.28 18.79 -0.90
C LYS A 280 20.87 19.65 -2.04
N ASN A 281 20.45 20.91 -2.15
CA ASN A 281 20.89 21.78 -3.26
C ASN A 281 22.39 22.04 -3.28
N THR A 282 23.06 21.93 -2.14
CA THR A 282 24.52 22.10 -1.98
C THR A 282 25.34 20.89 -2.44
N ILE A 283 24.69 19.79 -2.85
CA ILE A 283 25.36 18.55 -3.26
C ILE A 283 24.99 18.18 -4.69
N THR A 284 26.02 17.83 -5.45
CA THR A 284 25.89 17.26 -6.78
C THR A 284 26.50 15.86 -6.77
N ILE A 285 25.71 14.85 -7.17
CA ILE A 285 26.18 13.48 -7.36
C ILE A 285 26.52 13.29 -8.83
N SER A 286 27.70 12.80 -9.12
CA SER A 286 28.19 12.56 -10.49
C SER A 286 28.21 11.08 -10.86
N ASN A 287 28.38 10.19 -9.88
CA ASN A 287 28.47 8.75 -10.09
C ASN A 287 27.99 7.98 -8.88
N ILE A 288 27.24 6.89 -9.11
CA ILE A 288 26.88 5.89 -8.09
C ILE A 288 27.11 4.52 -8.70
N GLU A 289 27.87 3.69 -7.99
CA GLU A 289 28.07 2.29 -8.34
C GLU A 289 27.74 1.41 -7.15
N ILE A 290 27.01 0.33 -7.41
CA ILE A 290 26.73 -0.73 -6.43
C ILE A 290 27.16 -2.04 -7.07
N ASN A 291 28.01 -2.80 -6.35
CA ASN A 291 28.58 -4.04 -6.86
C ASN A 291 29.34 -3.86 -8.18
N GLN A 292 30.11 -2.76 -8.26
CA GLN A 292 30.97 -2.40 -9.41
C GLN A 292 30.21 -2.11 -10.71
N THR A 293 28.90 -1.81 -10.64
CA THR A 293 28.09 -1.41 -11.78
C THR A 293 27.35 -0.11 -11.50
N LYS A 294 27.14 0.69 -12.55
CA LYS A 294 26.29 1.89 -12.56
C LYS A 294 24.82 1.56 -12.85
N GLU A 295 24.57 0.34 -13.31
CA GLU A 295 23.24 -0.12 -13.64
C GLU A 295 22.41 -0.37 -12.37
N SER A 296 21.14 -0.10 -12.46
CA SER A 296 20.18 -0.30 -11.36
C SER A 296 19.87 -1.78 -11.08
N TYR A 297 20.49 -2.68 -11.81
CA TYR A 297 20.41 -4.13 -11.63
C TYR A 297 21.80 -4.75 -11.56
N SER A 298 22.03 -5.64 -10.58
CA SER A 298 23.26 -6.39 -10.42
C SER A 298 22.99 -7.76 -9.80
N GLN A 299 24.01 -8.63 -9.80
CA GLN A 299 23.92 -9.97 -9.22
C GLN A 299 24.88 -10.13 -8.05
N ILE A 300 24.40 -10.73 -6.95
CA ILE A 300 25.24 -11.23 -5.87
C ILE A 300 25.53 -12.70 -6.16
N LYS A 301 26.80 -12.98 -6.44
CA LYS A 301 27.27 -14.34 -6.74
C LYS A 301 27.38 -15.21 -5.48
N ASN A 302 27.27 -16.51 -5.66
CA ASN A 302 27.50 -17.47 -4.58
C ASN A 302 28.88 -17.27 -3.95
N GLY A 303 28.93 -17.12 -2.61
CA GLY A 303 30.16 -16.92 -1.86
C GLY A 303 30.76 -15.50 -1.93
N GLN A 304 30.05 -14.54 -2.52
CA GLN A 304 30.46 -13.13 -2.50
C GLN A 304 30.39 -12.60 -1.06
N LYS A 305 31.51 -12.06 -0.57
CA LYS A 305 31.64 -11.61 0.82
C LYS A 305 31.29 -10.14 1.03
N TYR A 306 31.48 -9.30 0.01
CA TYR A 306 31.32 -7.85 0.12
C TYR A 306 30.42 -7.31 -0.99
N LEU A 307 29.66 -6.29 -0.66
CA LEU A 307 28.98 -5.44 -1.62
C LEU A 307 29.73 -4.11 -1.68
N ASP A 308 30.27 -3.79 -2.85
CA ASP A 308 30.97 -2.52 -3.07
C ASP A 308 29.94 -1.41 -3.34
N VAL A 309 30.15 -0.26 -2.69
CA VAL A 309 29.35 0.96 -2.90
C VAL A 309 30.31 2.13 -3.14
N LEU A 310 30.24 2.74 -4.31
CA LEU A 310 30.98 3.93 -4.68
C LEU A 310 30.00 5.08 -4.96
N ILE A 311 30.25 6.24 -4.34
CA ILE A 311 29.48 7.45 -4.58
C ILE A 311 30.46 8.59 -4.81
N GLU A 312 30.36 9.27 -5.95
CA GLU A 312 31.20 10.39 -6.30
C GLU A 312 30.35 11.64 -6.58
N GLY A 313 30.91 12.79 -6.24
CA GLY A 313 30.19 14.04 -6.40
C GLY A 313 30.98 15.24 -5.92
N SER A 314 30.27 16.34 -5.72
CA SER A 314 30.83 17.56 -5.12
C SER A 314 29.86 18.16 -4.11
N SER A 315 30.42 18.81 -3.08
CA SER A 315 29.67 19.56 -2.07
C SER A 315 30.14 21.01 -2.00
N GLU A 316 29.21 21.93 -1.85
CA GLU A 316 29.49 23.35 -1.63
C GLU A 316 29.78 23.68 -0.17
N GLU A 317 29.60 22.71 0.74
CA GLU A 317 29.82 22.83 2.18
C GLU A 317 30.58 21.61 2.71
N ASP A 318 31.17 21.75 3.90
CA ASP A 318 31.76 20.62 4.61
C ASP A 318 30.67 19.63 5.00
N MET A 319 30.90 18.33 4.75
CA MET A 319 29.94 17.28 5.08
C MET A 319 30.42 16.46 6.28
N VAL A 320 29.54 16.33 7.27
CA VAL A 320 29.64 15.35 8.36
C VAL A 320 28.59 14.29 8.11
N TYR A 321 28.99 13.08 7.74
CA TYR A 321 28.05 12.12 7.18
C TYR A 321 28.28 10.67 7.59
N ASP A 322 27.22 9.89 7.47
CA ASP A 322 27.24 8.42 7.41
C ASP A 322 26.52 7.96 6.14
N ILE A 323 26.89 6.79 5.66
CA ILE A 323 26.15 6.10 4.60
C ILE A 323 25.22 5.10 5.25
N MET A 324 23.94 5.19 4.92
CA MET A 324 22.95 4.18 5.29
C MET A 324 22.49 3.44 4.04
N MET A 325 22.63 2.13 4.07
CA MET A 325 22.11 1.23 3.04
C MET A 325 21.12 0.27 3.70
N VAL A 326 19.89 0.22 3.14
CA VAL A 326 18.84 -0.67 3.64
C VAL A 326 18.55 -1.72 2.57
N LEU A 327 18.71 -2.98 2.94
CA LEU A 327 18.35 -4.12 2.11
C LEU A 327 16.91 -4.52 2.42
N LYS A 328 16.10 -4.62 1.39
CA LYS A 328 14.67 -4.93 1.49
C LYS A 328 14.32 -6.14 0.65
N SER A 329 13.28 -6.84 1.06
CA SER A 329 12.66 -7.87 0.24
C SER A 329 12.05 -7.30 -1.04
N LYS A 330 11.64 -8.16 -1.97
CA LYS A 330 10.85 -7.75 -3.14
C LYS A 330 9.54 -7.04 -2.77
N GLU A 331 8.98 -7.33 -1.60
CA GLU A 331 7.79 -6.68 -1.05
C GLU A 331 8.08 -5.35 -0.33
N GLY A 332 9.34 -4.89 -0.34
CA GLY A 332 9.76 -3.66 0.32
C GLY A 332 9.98 -3.75 1.83
N ILE A 333 10.00 -4.96 2.42
CA ILE A 333 10.22 -5.17 3.85
C ILE A 333 11.73 -5.13 4.13
N PRO A 334 12.23 -4.21 5.00
CA PRO A 334 13.63 -4.16 5.36
C PRO A 334 14.02 -5.38 6.22
N PHE A 335 15.15 -6.01 5.89
CA PHE A 335 15.68 -7.16 6.64
C PHE A 335 17.15 -6.98 7.07
N ALA A 336 17.89 -6.05 6.48
CA ALA A 336 19.24 -5.71 6.89
C ALA A 336 19.54 -4.24 6.63
N THR A 337 20.33 -3.63 7.52
CA THR A 337 20.74 -2.22 7.41
C THR A 337 22.21 -2.08 7.71
N TYR A 338 22.94 -1.39 6.84
CA TYR A 338 24.27 -0.88 7.08
C TYR A 338 24.17 0.61 7.43
N ALA A 339 24.66 1.01 8.59
CA ALA A 339 24.69 2.41 9.06
C ALA A 339 25.74 2.53 10.19
N LYS A 340 27.03 2.50 9.83
CA LYS A 340 28.13 2.40 10.79
C LYS A 340 28.20 3.60 11.73
N GLY A 341 27.94 4.79 11.22
CA GLY A 341 27.89 6.01 12.04
C GLY A 341 26.74 5.99 13.04
N HIS A 342 25.61 5.37 12.70
CA HIS A 342 24.46 5.23 13.60
C HIS A 342 24.72 4.25 14.74
N TYR A 343 25.32 3.07 14.42
CA TYR A 343 25.49 2.00 15.41
C TYR A 343 26.78 2.13 16.23
N MET A 344 27.86 2.66 15.62
CA MET A 344 29.21 2.70 16.22
C MET A 344 29.72 4.13 16.47
N GLY A 345 28.98 5.17 16.02
CA GLY A 345 29.45 6.54 16.09
C GLY A 345 30.57 6.89 15.11
N ASP A 346 30.87 6.02 14.13
CA ASP A 346 31.91 6.21 13.12
C ASP A 346 31.41 7.15 12.01
N ILE A 347 31.31 8.43 12.34
CA ILE A 347 30.85 9.48 11.44
C ILE A 347 32.03 9.99 10.62
N GLN A 348 31.86 10.13 9.33
CA GLN A 348 32.89 10.58 8.39
C GLN A 348 32.80 12.09 8.18
N HIS A 349 33.93 12.71 7.87
CA HIS A 349 34.03 14.13 7.55
C HIS A 349 34.68 14.31 6.19
N THR A 350 34.08 15.11 5.32
CA THR A 350 34.62 15.49 4.01
C THR A 350 34.54 17.00 3.85
N PRO A 351 35.65 17.67 3.52
CA PRO A 351 35.65 19.10 3.29
C PRO A 351 34.89 19.44 2.01
N LYS A 352 34.48 20.70 1.90
CA LYS A 352 33.92 21.28 0.66
C LYS A 352 34.78 20.96 -0.55
N GLY A 353 34.16 20.56 -1.65
CA GLY A 353 34.81 20.20 -2.93
C GLY A 353 34.34 18.86 -3.45
N ASN A 354 35.16 18.26 -4.30
CA ASN A 354 34.88 16.93 -4.85
C ASN A 354 35.08 15.86 -3.77
N PHE A 355 34.22 14.86 -3.78
CA PHE A 355 34.31 13.72 -2.89
C PHE A 355 34.17 12.39 -3.66
N SER A 356 34.82 11.38 -3.14
CA SER A 356 34.66 10.00 -3.58
C SER A 356 34.56 9.12 -2.33
N ILE A 357 33.41 8.50 -2.14
CA ILE A 357 33.08 7.68 -0.98
C ILE A 357 33.00 6.23 -1.42
N HIS A 358 33.96 5.42 -0.99
CA HIS A 358 33.99 3.98 -1.28
C HIS A 358 33.78 3.19 0.01
N LYS A 359 32.83 2.28 0.02
CA LYS A 359 32.51 1.38 1.12
C LYS A 359 32.38 -0.06 0.65
N GLN A 360 32.98 -0.97 1.39
CA GLN A 360 32.78 -2.41 1.26
C GLN A 360 31.92 -2.89 2.41
N VAL A 361 30.69 -3.24 2.10
CA VAL A 361 29.71 -3.71 3.09
C VAL A 361 29.77 -5.23 3.14
N LEU A 362 30.07 -5.77 4.33
CA LEU A 362 30.12 -7.21 4.53
C LEU A 362 28.71 -7.80 4.39
N LEU A 363 28.56 -8.75 3.49
CA LEU A 363 27.33 -9.50 3.32
C LEU A 363 27.22 -10.64 4.34
N PRO A 364 26.02 -11.02 4.75
CA PRO A 364 25.81 -12.25 5.52
C PRO A 364 26.41 -13.45 4.80
N PRO A 365 27.07 -14.37 5.52
CA PRO A 365 27.77 -15.50 4.90
C PRO A 365 26.81 -16.43 4.15
N ILE A 366 25.59 -16.54 4.59
CA ILE A 366 24.55 -17.35 3.95
C ILE A 366 23.39 -16.45 3.56
N LEU A 367 23.37 -16.01 2.29
CA LEU A 367 22.23 -15.36 1.68
C LEU A 367 21.40 -16.38 0.90
N THR A 368 20.10 -16.28 1.01
CA THR A 368 19.16 -17.14 0.25
C THR A 368 18.96 -16.60 -1.16
N LYS A 369 18.56 -17.47 -2.09
CA LYS A 369 18.27 -17.10 -3.48
C LYS A 369 17.02 -16.21 -3.55
N GLY A 370 17.11 -15.08 -4.26
CA GLY A 370 15.97 -14.18 -4.48
C GLY A 370 16.36 -12.75 -4.85
N ILE A 371 15.42 -11.85 -4.76
CA ILE A 371 15.55 -10.45 -5.15
C ILE A 371 15.69 -9.58 -3.88
N ILE A 372 16.63 -8.65 -3.91
CA ILE A 372 16.93 -7.69 -2.85
C ILE A 372 16.86 -6.28 -3.44
N ASN A 373 15.98 -5.44 -2.92
CA ASN A 373 15.91 -4.03 -3.24
C ASN A 373 16.83 -3.22 -2.32
N VAL A 374 17.56 -2.26 -2.86
CA VAL A 374 18.52 -1.44 -2.13
C VAL A 374 18.03 0.00 -2.03
N ASP A 375 17.93 0.51 -0.80
CA ASP A 375 17.84 1.94 -0.55
C ASP A 375 19.21 2.47 -0.15
N LEU A 376 19.61 3.63 -0.68
CA LEU A 376 20.88 4.25 -0.39
C LEU A 376 20.67 5.70 0.07
N PHE A 377 21.35 6.07 1.17
CA PHE A 377 21.26 7.39 1.76
C PHE A 377 22.62 7.90 2.18
N ILE A 378 22.86 9.22 2.03
CA ILE A 378 23.91 9.95 2.73
C ILE A 378 23.21 10.90 3.70
N HIS A 379 23.56 10.83 4.98
CA HIS A 379 22.92 11.64 6.01
C HIS A 379 23.88 12.00 7.13
N HIS A 380 23.63 13.13 7.79
CA HIS A 380 24.19 13.41 9.11
C HIS A 380 23.25 12.77 10.14
N PRO A 381 23.69 11.75 10.91
CA PRO A 381 22.84 11.06 11.85
C PRO A 381 22.09 12.02 12.78
N MET A 382 20.76 11.87 12.88
CA MET A 382 19.85 12.67 13.70
C MET A 382 19.76 14.16 13.33
N VAL A 383 20.42 14.65 12.27
CA VAL A 383 20.42 16.06 11.87
C VAL A 383 19.73 16.26 10.55
N GLU A 384 20.29 15.75 9.46
CA GLU A 384 19.71 15.96 8.11
C GLU A 384 20.15 14.88 7.12
N TYR A 385 19.42 14.83 6.00
CA TYR A 385 19.84 14.04 4.85
C TYR A 385 20.54 14.95 3.84
N TYR A 386 21.57 14.41 3.19
CA TYR A 386 22.22 15.03 2.04
C TYR A 386 21.70 14.45 0.71
N PHE A 387 21.28 13.18 0.74
CA PHE A 387 20.90 12.42 -0.45
C PHE A 387 19.99 11.26 -0.09
N LYS A 388 18.98 11.00 -0.95
CA LYS A 388 18.04 9.87 -0.79
C LYS A 388 17.79 9.19 -2.13
N ALA A 389 18.09 7.91 -2.21
CA ALA A 389 17.82 7.05 -3.36
C ALA A 389 17.13 5.74 -2.89
N PRO A 390 15.83 5.80 -2.53
CA PRO A 390 15.09 4.60 -2.17
C PRO A 390 14.83 3.75 -3.40
N GLY A 391 15.05 2.42 -3.30
CA GLY A 391 14.89 1.46 -4.38
C GLY A 391 15.81 1.74 -5.56
N CYS A 392 17.03 2.24 -5.33
CA CYS A 392 17.91 2.68 -6.40
C CYS A 392 18.57 1.53 -7.19
N CYS A 393 18.64 0.35 -6.59
CA CYS A 393 19.25 -0.83 -7.22
C CYS A 393 18.52 -2.10 -6.80
N VAL A 394 18.43 -3.03 -7.73
CA VAL A 394 17.92 -4.40 -7.52
C VAL A 394 19.11 -5.36 -7.60
N LEU A 395 19.27 -6.18 -6.57
CA LEU A 395 20.28 -7.22 -6.52
C LEU A 395 19.62 -8.58 -6.62
N GLU A 396 19.93 -9.35 -7.66
CA GLU A 396 19.56 -10.75 -7.75
C GLU A 396 20.58 -11.60 -7.03
N CYS A 397 20.18 -12.28 -5.96
CA CYS A 397 21.05 -13.16 -5.21
C CYS A 397 20.95 -14.59 -5.75
N GLU A 398 22.08 -15.18 -6.17
CA GLU A 398 22.15 -16.58 -6.60
C GLU A 398 21.87 -17.57 -5.45
N GLY A 399 22.03 -17.09 -4.20
CA GLY A 399 21.91 -17.88 -3.00
C GLY A 399 23.21 -18.61 -2.66
N PHE A 400 23.41 -18.89 -1.37
CA PHE A 400 24.56 -19.65 -0.88
C PHE A 400 24.39 -21.15 -1.14
N GLN A 401 25.43 -21.77 -1.69
CA GLN A 401 25.53 -23.21 -1.88
C GLN A 401 26.99 -23.65 -1.65
N LYS A 402 27.19 -24.65 -0.81
CA LYS A 402 28.50 -25.25 -0.55
C LYS A 402 28.45 -26.75 -0.81
N GLY A 403 29.32 -27.24 -1.69
CA GLY A 403 29.40 -28.66 -2.03
C GLY A 403 28.10 -29.20 -2.63
N PHE A 404 27.56 -30.27 -2.03
CA PHE A 404 26.30 -30.92 -2.44
C PHE A 404 25.05 -30.27 -1.81
N GLY A 405 25.18 -29.15 -1.10
CA GLY A 405 24.05 -28.41 -0.53
C GLY A 405 23.06 -27.93 -1.59
N ARG A 406 21.84 -27.60 -1.16
CA ARG A 406 20.82 -27.00 -2.02
C ARG A 406 20.67 -25.51 -1.69
N THR A 407 20.50 -24.68 -2.70
CA THR A 407 20.15 -23.26 -2.53
C THR A 407 18.75 -23.17 -1.91
N MET A 408 18.63 -22.32 -0.88
CA MET A 408 17.34 -21.99 -0.25
C MET A 408 16.76 -20.72 -0.89
N ASN A 409 15.44 -20.69 -1.06
CA ASN A 409 14.74 -19.53 -1.61
C ASN A 409 14.24 -18.62 -0.50
N GLN A 410 14.27 -17.31 -0.74
CA GLN A 410 13.77 -16.28 0.19
C GLN A 410 12.31 -16.51 0.60
N ASP A 411 11.44 -16.90 -0.34
CA ASP A 411 10.02 -17.11 -0.10
C ASP A 411 9.71 -18.25 0.90
N SER A 412 10.60 -19.22 1.03
CA SER A 412 10.38 -20.40 1.89
C SER A 412 11.24 -20.42 3.15
N CYS A 413 12.41 -19.81 3.12
CA CYS A 413 13.42 -19.96 4.19
C CYS A 413 13.86 -18.62 4.79
N GLY A 414 13.33 -17.46 4.34
CA GLY A 414 13.78 -16.14 4.73
C GLY A 414 15.06 -15.72 3.99
N PHE A 415 15.66 -14.59 4.40
CA PHE A 415 16.74 -13.92 3.64
C PHE A 415 18.16 -14.35 4.03
N ILE A 416 18.33 -14.79 5.27
CA ILE A 416 19.65 -15.09 5.86
C ILE A 416 19.61 -16.46 6.51
N GLY A 417 20.52 -17.34 6.12
CA GLY A 417 20.77 -18.60 6.81
C GLY A 417 21.65 -18.38 8.04
N LEU A 418 21.42 -19.19 9.07
CA LEU A 418 22.24 -19.17 10.29
C LEU A 418 23.27 -20.27 10.23
N GLU A 419 24.47 -20.00 10.74
CA GLU A 419 25.54 -20.97 10.97
C GLU A 419 25.54 -21.41 12.43
N ASP A 420 25.95 -22.64 12.69
CA ASP A 420 26.18 -23.09 14.05
C ASP A 420 27.57 -22.68 14.53
N SER A 421 27.82 -22.74 15.84
CA SER A 421 29.09 -22.37 16.46
C SER A 421 30.28 -23.29 16.10
N ASN A 422 30.00 -24.44 15.45
CA ASN A 422 31.02 -25.42 15.06
C ASN A 422 31.48 -25.20 13.60
N SER A 423 30.92 -24.20 12.92
CA SER A 423 31.26 -23.86 11.52
C SER A 423 32.36 -22.81 11.38
N LEU A 424 32.91 -22.30 12.50
CA LEU A 424 33.99 -21.27 12.59
C LEU A 424 35.34 -21.90 12.78
#